data_93052d8acde73e4630c248218a1851fc
#
_entry.id   93052d8acde73e4630c248218a1851fc
#
_cell.length_a   1.000
_cell.length_b   1.000
_cell.length_c   1.000
_cell.angle_alpha   90.00
_cell.angle_beta   90.00
_cell.angle_gamma   90.00
#
_symmetry.space_group_name_H-M   'P 1'
#
loop_
_entity.id
_entity.type
_entity.pdbx_description
1 polymer ?
#
loop_
_entity_poly.entity_id
_entity_poly.type
_entity_poly.pdbx_seq_one_letter_code
_entity_poly.pdbx_strand_id
1 'polypeptide(L)'
;ELPGQKSRQEADAIRLRQALLPQLTVPKNQNMPLQQTGIRLSRALPYILHCSAKVELARQQVQLIFSNTGEQVAVFHVYNKLDLEAIPRRYMVEAGKQLDDIWSVHDGGYDLWVLGPNGFHRSFQGNLHSKLYSESLPEIRICVEECEPKIYLKLRSDGQKTAKLVIQANAYLNKSWHIETRTAETELLLDMSEWYGWYDFTVSLENEPEFKRRFAGRIETGKDSYSDPFIGYSV
;
A
#
# COMPACT_ATOMS: atom_id res chain seq x y z
N GLU A 1 -20.54 -1.09 19.17
CA GLU A 1 -19.62 -0.23 19.90
C GLU A 1 -18.33 -0.99 20.23
N LEU A 2 -17.17 -0.40 19.96
CA LEU A 2 -15.88 -1.01 20.28
C LEU A 2 -15.63 -0.98 21.80
N PRO A 3 -15.10 -2.06 22.39
CA PRO A 3 -14.82 -2.09 23.82
C PRO A 3 -13.78 -1.04 24.21
N GLY A 4 -14.03 -0.32 25.28
CA GLY A 4 -13.13 0.67 25.86
C GLY A 4 -11.79 0.07 26.34
N GLN A 5 -10.84 0.92 26.66
CA GLN A 5 -9.59 0.51 27.28
C GLN A 5 -9.87 -0.08 28.68
N LYS A 6 -9.33 -1.27 28.96
CA LYS A 6 -9.47 -1.90 30.27
C LYS A 6 -8.60 -1.22 31.32
N SER A 7 -9.13 -1.11 32.53
CA SER A 7 -8.36 -0.66 33.66
C SER A 7 -7.26 -1.66 34.04
N ARG A 8 -6.25 -1.21 34.77
CA ARG A 8 -5.16 -2.08 35.25
C ARG A 8 -5.72 -3.24 36.12
N GLN A 9 -6.71 -2.94 36.98
CA GLN A 9 -7.34 -3.95 37.83
C GLN A 9 -8.08 -5.02 37.01
N GLU A 10 -8.80 -4.63 35.95
CA GLU A 10 -9.46 -5.59 35.07
C GLU A 10 -8.45 -6.45 34.29
N ALA A 11 -7.36 -5.83 33.84
CA ALA A 11 -6.29 -6.55 33.15
C ALA A 11 -5.63 -7.59 34.06
N ASP A 12 -5.36 -7.25 35.32
CA ASP A 12 -4.79 -8.16 36.31
C ASP A 12 -5.76 -9.28 36.69
N ALA A 13 -7.06 -9.00 36.83
CA ALA A 13 -8.08 -10.01 37.06
C ALA A 13 -8.22 -10.99 35.87
N ILE A 14 -8.08 -10.53 34.64
CA ILE A 14 -8.04 -11.37 33.44
C ILE A 14 -6.79 -12.26 33.47
N ARG A 15 -5.62 -11.70 33.79
CA ARG A 15 -4.36 -12.43 33.86
C ARG A 15 -4.41 -13.56 34.89
N LEU A 16 -4.97 -13.31 36.08
CA LEU A 16 -5.18 -14.34 37.12
C LEU A 16 -6.11 -15.45 36.64
N ARG A 17 -7.22 -15.11 35.99
CA ARG A 17 -8.10 -16.11 35.40
C ARG A 17 -7.43 -16.97 34.33
N GLN A 18 -6.63 -16.33 33.47
CA GLN A 18 -5.88 -17.04 32.43
C GLN A 18 -4.83 -18.00 33.01
N ALA A 19 -4.20 -17.64 34.13
CA ALA A 19 -3.22 -18.50 34.81
C ALA A 19 -3.84 -19.78 35.41
N LEU A 20 -5.17 -19.77 35.65
CA LEU A 20 -5.93 -20.94 36.15
C LEU A 20 -6.44 -21.84 35.03
N LEU A 21 -6.30 -21.44 33.76
CA LEU A 21 -6.74 -22.30 32.66
C LEU A 21 -5.78 -23.46 32.46
N PRO A 22 -6.32 -24.63 32.03
CA PRO A 22 -5.48 -25.79 31.76
C PRO A 22 -4.45 -25.46 30.67
N GLN A 23 -3.27 -26.04 30.82
CA GLN A 23 -2.21 -25.88 29.84
C GLN A 23 -2.66 -26.38 28.46
N LEU A 24 -2.52 -25.56 27.45
CA LEU A 24 -2.85 -25.93 26.08
C LEU A 24 -1.89 -27.03 25.60
N THR A 25 -2.42 -28.09 25.08
CA THR A 25 -1.65 -29.15 24.42
C THR A 25 -1.77 -29.00 22.92
N VAL A 26 -0.69 -29.34 22.20
CA VAL A 26 -0.69 -29.34 20.75
C VAL A 26 -1.73 -30.36 20.27
N PRO A 27 -2.71 -29.98 19.43
CA PRO A 27 -3.70 -30.91 18.91
C PRO A 27 -3.03 -32.00 18.06
N LYS A 28 -3.53 -33.23 18.16
CA LYS A 28 -3.01 -34.37 17.37
C LYS A 28 -3.12 -34.11 15.86
N ASN A 29 -4.23 -33.52 15.44
CA ASN A 29 -4.44 -33.10 14.06
C ASN A 29 -4.30 -31.59 14.02
N GLN A 30 -3.25 -31.12 13.32
CA GLN A 30 -3.01 -29.70 13.13
C GLN A 30 -3.66 -29.26 11.82
N ASN A 31 -4.45 -28.21 11.89
CA ASN A 31 -5.03 -27.55 10.72
C ASN A 31 -4.50 -26.12 10.65
N MET A 32 -4.28 -25.62 9.44
CA MET A 32 -3.97 -24.20 9.24
C MET A 32 -5.14 -23.36 9.73
N PRO A 33 -4.90 -22.33 10.54
CA PRO A 33 -5.96 -21.41 10.92
C PRO A 33 -6.48 -20.68 9.67
N LEU A 34 -7.80 -20.66 9.54
CA LEU A 34 -8.47 -19.93 8.46
C LEU A 34 -8.93 -18.57 8.97
N GLN A 35 -8.73 -17.55 8.15
CA GLN A 35 -9.28 -16.25 8.44
C GLN A 35 -10.80 -16.30 8.30
N GLN A 36 -11.52 -15.98 9.38
CA GLN A 36 -12.98 -15.91 9.34
C GLN A 36 -13.41 -14.74 8.43
N THR A 37 -14.29 -15.03 7.48
CA THR A 37 -14.90 -14.02 6.60
C THR A 37 -15.80 -13.06 7.38
N GLY A 38 -16.08 -11.91 6.79
CA GLY A 38 -17.02 -10.92 7.29
C GLY A 38 -16.36 -9.63 7.79
N ILE A 39 -17.18 -8.58 7.83
CA ILE A 39 -16.79 -7.22 8.19
C ILE A 39 -16.87 -7.07 9.71
N ARG A 40 -15.86 -6.45 10.31
CA ARG A 40 -15.78 -6.16 11.75
C ARG A 40 -15.50 -4.69 11.96
N LEU A 41 -15.99 -4.15 13.08
CA LEU A 41 -15.61 -2.81 13.52
C LEU A 41 -14.10 -2.72 13.71
N SER A 42 -13.52 -1.65 13.21
CA SER A 42 -12.09 -1.34 13.29
C SER A 42 -11.90 0.07 13.84
N ARG A 43 -10.98 0.23 14.77
CA ARG A 43 -10.60 1.56 15.27
C ARG A 43 -9.84 2.33 14.21
N ALA A 44 -9.95 3.66 14.28
CA ALA A 44 -9.04 4.55 13.57
C ALA A 44 -7.59 4.24 13.94
N LEU A 45 -6.72 4.23 12.94
CA LEU A 45 -5.29 4.04 13.13
C LEU A 45 -4.54 5.35 12.82
N PRO A 46 -3.47 5.64 13.56
CA PRO A 46 -2.76 6.91 13.47
C PRO A 46 -1.73 6.95 12.31
N TYR A 47 -2.01 6.26 11.21
CA TYR A 47 -1.07 6.11 10.10
C TYR A 47 -1.55 6.85 8.85
N ILE A 48 -0.75 7.78 8.36
CA ILE A 48 -0.91 8.40 7.03
C ILE A 48 0.41 8.20 6.30
N LEU A 49 0.46 7.17 5.46
CA LEU A 49 1.69 6.66 4.87
C LEU A 49 1.74 6.91 3.36
N HIS A 50 2.93 7.32 2.91
CA HIS A 50 3.20 7.53 1.50
C HIS A 50 4.49 6.80 1.10
N CYS A 51 4.52 6.29 -0.12
CA CYS A 51 5.74 5.82 -0.74
C CYS A 51 5.69 6.12 -2.24
N SER A 52 6.77 6.66 -2.75
CA SER A 52 6.99 6.92 -4.17
C SER A 52 8.30 6.34 -4.64
N ALA A 53 8.43 6.13 -5.96
CA ALA A 53 9.63 5.65 -6.59
C ALA A 53 10.09 6.65 -7.65
N LYS A 54 11.37 7.03 -7.59
CA LYS A 54 12.05 7.84 -8.61
C LYS A 54 13.11 7.01 -9.31
N VAL A 55 13.04 6.97 -10.62
CA VAL A 55 14.01 6.24 -11.45
C VAL A 55 15.16 7.15 -11.83
N GLU A 56 16.39 6.70 -11.61
CA GLU A 56 17.64 7.37 -12.02
C GLU A 56 18.36 6.54 -13.09
N LEU A 57 18.05 6.82 -14.36
CA LEU A 57 18.57 6.07 -15.50
C LEU A 57 20.09 6.06 -15.57
N ALA A 58 20.71 7.22 -15.37
CA ALA A 58 22.17 7.38 -15.48
C ALA A 58 22.95 6.52 -14.49
N ARG A 59 22.33 6.15 -13.37
CA ARG A 59 22.93 5.34 -12.31
C ARG A 59 22.36 3.93 -12.24
N GLN A 60 21.38 3.60 -13.07
CA GLN A 60 20.63 2.36 -13.03
C GLN A 60 20.09 2.05 -11.62
N GLN A 61 19.35 3.00 -11.08
CA GLN A 61 18.85 2.95 -9.70
C GLN A 61 17.39 3.36 -9.62
N VAL A 62 16.71 2.83 -8.61
CA VAL A 62 15.39 3.27 -8.18
C VAL A 62 15.50 3.77 -6.75
N GLN A 63 15.22 5.05 -6.53
CA GLN A 63 15.10 5.64 -5.20
C GLN A 63 13.67 5.47 -4.72
N LEU A 64 13.48 4.81 -3.58
CA LEU A 64 12.23 4.78 -2.85
C LEU A 64 12.23 5.88 -1.79
N ILE A 65 11.15 6.63 -1.75
CA ILE A 65 10.95 7.74 -0.81
C ILE A 65 9.74 7.40 0.05
N PHE A 66 9.96 7.23 1.36
CA PHE A 66 8.95 6.92 2.35
C PHE A 66 8.62 8.17 3.15
N SER A 67 7.34 8.49 3.32
CA SER A 67 6.90 9.61 4.14
C SER A 67 5.78 9.16 5.06
N ASN A 68 5.84 9.58 6.30
CA ASN A 68 4.83 9.33 7.32
C ASN A 68 4.33 10.68 7.85
N THR A 69 3.15 11.08 7.42
CA THR A 69 2.49 12.31 7.87
C THR A 69 1.49 12.06 9.00
N GLY A 70 1.36 10.78 9.44
CA GLY A 70 0.56 10.41 10.60
C GLY A 70 1.22 10.74 11.94
N GLU A 71 0.62 10.25 13.02
CA GLU A 71 1.01 10.61 14.40
C GLU A 71 1.92 9.56 15.07
N GLN A 72 2.06 8.39 14.50
CA GLN A 72 2.83 7.29 15.08
C GLN A 72 3.91 6.80 14.10
N VAL A 73 5.01 6.27 14.65
CA VAL A 73 6.07 5.62 13.88
C VAL A 73 5.52 4.45 13.08
N ALA A 74 5.96 4.31 11.84
CA ALA A 74 5.60 3.19 10.98
C ALA A 74 6.84 2.47 10.45
N VAL A 75 6.70 1.16 10.22
CA VAL A 75 7.74 0.33 9.62
C VAL A 75 7.28 -0.14 8.26
N PHE A 76 8.11 0.11 7.25
CA PHE A 76 7.91 -0.40 5.90
C PHE A 76 8.84 -1.59 5.67
N HIS A 77 8.33 -2.63 5.04
CA HIS A 77 9.09 -3.77 4.56
C HIS A 77 9.15 -3.72 3.04
N VAL A 78 10.36 -3.80 2.49
CA VAL A 78 10.54 -3.77 1.02
C VAL A 78 11.15 -5.07 0.56
N TYR A 79 10.46 -5.72 -0.37
CA TYR A 79 10.86 -6.94 -1.03
C TYR A 79 11.24 -6.65 -2.48
N ASN A 80 12.33 -7.25 -2.94
CA ASN A 80 12.62 -7.34 -4.36
C ASN A 80 11.97 -8.63 -4.91
N LYS A 81 10.92 -8.50 -5.72
CA LYS A 81 10.24 -9.66 -6.31
C LYS A 81 11.09 -10.45 -7.31
N LEU A 82 12.10 -9.82 -7.86
CA LEU A 82 13.05 -10.50 -8.75
C LEU A 82 14.06 -11.37 -7.97
N ASP A 83 14.13 -11.20 -6.64
CA ASP A 83 14.97 -11.98 -5.74
C ASP A 83 14.30 -12.07 -4.36
N LEU A 84 13.37 -13.02 -4.21
CA LEU A 84 12.62 -13.23 -2.97
C LEU A 84 13.43 -13.99 -1.90
N GLU A 85 14.56 -14.57 -2.25
CA GLU A 85 15.48 -15.20 -1.29
C GLU A 85 16.33 -14.15 -0.54
N ALA A 86 16.46 -12.94 -1.09
CA ALA A 86 17.14 -11.84 -0.43
C ALA A 86 16.38 -11.38 0.81
N ILE A 87 17.13 -11.00 1.84
CA ILE A 87 16.55 -10.45 3.08
C ILE A 87 15.85 -9.12 2.78
N PRO A 88 14.55 -8.99 3.10
CA PRO A 88 13.83 -7.73 2.85
C PRO A 88 14.42 -6.59 3.68
N ARG A 89 14.49 -5.41 3.06
CA ARG A 89 14.91 -4.19 3.79
C ARG A 89 13.74 -3.66 4.61
N ARG A 90 14.07 -3.11 5.77
CA ARG A 90 13.09 -2.51 6.70
C ARG A 90 13.44 -1.07 6.95
N TYR A 91 12.44 -0.20 6.89
CA TYR A 91 12.59 1.24 7.09
C TYR A 91 11.61 1.70 8.16
N MET A 92 12.13 2.27 9.24
CA MET A 92 11.34 2.84 10.31
C MET A 92 11.28 4.35 10.10
N VAL A 93 10.07 4.87 9.93
CA VAL A 93 9.84 6.29 9.65
C VAL A 93 8.98 6.88 10.77
N GLU A 94 9.56 7.84 11.49
CA GLU A 94 8.88 8.55 12.57
C GLU A 94 7.74 9.43 12.04
N ALA A 95 6.84 9.81 12.93
CA ALA A 95 5.77 10.75 12.63
C ALA A 95 6.31 12.10 12.10
N GLY A 96 5.72 12.60 11.03
CA GLY A 96 6.13 13.84 10.38
C GLY A 96 7.50 13.78 9.68
N LYS A 97 8.07 12.57 9.46
CA LYS A 97 9.40 12.41 8.87
C LYS A 97 9.34 11.73 7.50
N GLN A 98 10.47 11.85 6.80
CA GLN A 98 10.73 11.21 5.52
C GLN A 98 12.06 10.48 5.58
N LEU A 99 12.15 9.35 4.89
CA LEU A 99 13.36 8.56 4.68
C LEU A 99 13.40 8.13 3.20
N ASP A 100 14.57 8.04 2.63
CA ASP A 100 14.76 7.47 1.30
C ASP A 100 15.90 6.45 1.28
N ASP A 101 15.82 5.54 0.31
CA ASP A 101 16.89 4.58 0.05
C ASP A 101 16.97 4.23 -1.44
N ILE A 102 18.16 3.79 -1.85
CA ILE A 102 18.50 3.48 -3.23
C ILE A 102 18.54 1.97 -3.44
N TRP A 103 17.86 1.52 -4.49
CA TRP A 103 17.86 0.15 -4.97
C TRP A 103 18.59 0.10 -6.33
N SER A 104 19.72 -0.63 -6.35
CA SER A 104 20.42 -0.89 -7.60
C SER A 104 19.63 -1.83 -8.48
N VAL A 105 19.55 -1.53 -9.76
CA VAL A 105 18.84 -2.32 -10.75
C VAL A 105 19.87 -3.11 -11.56
N HIS A 106 19.70 -4.43 -11.61
CA HIS A 106 20.51 -5.32 -12.42
C HIS A 106 19.72 -5.75 -13.65
N ASP A 107 20.37 -5.80 -14.80
CA ASP A 107 19.74 -6.19 -16.08
C ASP A 107 18.51 -5.35 -16.48
N GLY A 108 18.44 -4.10 -15.99
CA GLY A 108 17.40 -3.14 -16.32
C GLY A 108 16.06 -3.33 -15.62
N GLY A 109 15.72 -4.53 -15.18
CA GLY A 109 14.42 -4.82 -14.54
C GLY A 109 14.37 -4.48 -13.05
N TYR A 110 13.24 -3.97 -12.58
CA TYR A 110 12.94 -3.83 -11.15
C TYR A 110 11.49 -4.19 -10.85
N ASP A 111 11.26 -4.82 -9.71
CA ASP A 111 9.91 -5.11 -9.17
C ASP A 111 10.00 -5.09 -7.64
N LEU A 112 9.62 -3.96 -7.06
CA LEU A 112 9.75 -3.69 -5.63
C LEU A 112 8.38 -3.63 -4.98
N TRP A 113 8.18 -4.43 -3.93
CA TRP A 113 7.00 -4.40 -3.08
C TRP A 113 7.30 -3.70 -1.77
N VAL A 114 6.49 -2.70 -1.44
CA VAL A 114 6.53 -1.98 -0.17
C VAL A 114 5.28 -2.32 0.62
N LEU A 115 5.45 -2.92 1.77
CA LEU A 115 4.39 -3.26 2.71
C LEU A 115 4.50 -2.40 3.96
N GLY A 116 3.37 -1.97 4.48
CA GLY A 116 3.26 -1.21 5.71
C GLY A 116 2.08 -1.64 6.57
N PRO A 117 1.82 -0.96 7.69
CA PRO A 117 0.67 -1.24 8.54
C PRO A 117 -0.67 -1.14 7.80
N ASN A 118 -1.67 -1.86 8.30
CA ASN A 118 -3.06 -1.78 7.88
C ASN A 118 -3.29 -1.96 6.37
N GLY A 119 -2.64 -2.96 5.78
CA GLY A 119 -2.80 -3.28 4.36
C GLY A 119 -2.13 -2.30 3.41
N PHE A 120 -1.35 -1.33 3.92
CA PHE A 120 -0.58 -0.44 3.05
C PHE A 120 0.35 -1.24 2.13
N HIS A 121 0.11 -1.11 0.84
CA HIS A 121 0.92 -1.76 -0.20
C HIS A 121 1.18 -0.78 -1.33
N ARG A 122 2.43 -0.74 -1.78
CA ARG A 122 2.86 -0.11 -3.03
C ARG A 122 3.70 -1.10 -3.82
N SER A 123 3.51 -1.14 -5.11
CA SER A 123 4.39 -1.91 -5.99
C SER A 123 4.89 -1.02 -7.13
N PHE A 124 6.17 -1.13 -7.40
CA PHE A 124 6.88 -0.38 -8.43
C PHE A 124 7.61 -1.35 -9.33
N GLN A 125 7.11 -1.54 -10.55
CA GLN A 125 7.67 -2.44 -11.54
C GLN A 125 8.03 -1.64 -12.81
N GLY A 126 9.13 -2.02 -13.46
CA GLY A 126 9.55 -1.44 -14.74
C GLY A 126 10.87 -2.00 -15.25
N ASN A 127 11.24 -1.54 -16.44
CA ASN A 127 12.48 -1.91 -17.08
C ASN A 127 13.20 -0.64 -17.60
N LEU A 128 14.39 -0.36 -17.07
CA LEU A 128 15.17 0.86 -17.38
C LEU A 128 15.64 0.92 -18.84
N HIS A 129 15.67 -0.20 -19.56
CA HIS A 129 15.99 -0.26 -20.99
C HIS A 129 14.80 0.14 -21.87
N SER A 130 13.62 0.31 -21.30
CA SER A 130 12.46 0.78 -22.05
C SER A 130 12.66 2.20 -22.58
N LYS A 131 12.25 2.43 -23.82
CA LYS A 131 12.25 3.77 -24.45
C LYS A 131 11.34 4.75 -23.72
N LEU A 132 10.40 4.24 -22.93
CA LEU A 132 9.51 5.05 -22.10
C LEU A 132 10.28 6.07 -21.25
N TYR A 133 11.39 5.66 -20.64
CA TYR A 133 12.16 6.52 -19.74
C TYR A 133 12.85 7.68 -20.44
N SER A 134 13.08 7.56 -21.75
CA SER A 134 13.65 8.66 -22.56
C SER A 134 12.57 9.53 -23.24
N GLU A 135 11.36 9.00 -23.40
CA GLU A 135 10.32 9.66 -24.20
C GLU A 135 9.22 10.30 -23.34
N SER A 136 8.78 9.64 -22.27
CA SER A 136 7.70 10.17 -21.43
C SER A 136 7.48 9.30 -20.19
N LEU A 137 8.28 9.48 -19.16
CA LEU A 137 8.05 8.78 -17.90
C LEU A 137 6.86 9.41 -17.15
N PRO A 138 5.76 8.68 -16.98
CA PRO A 138 4.64 9.21 -16.22
C PRO A 138 4.96 9.27 -14.73
N GLU A 139 4.68 10.40 -14.13
CA GLU A 139 4.64 10.57 -12.68
C GLU A 139 3.24 10.29 -12.17
N ILE A 140 3.14 9.38 -11.22
CA ILE A 140 1.87 8.92 -10.63
C ILE A 140 1.93 9.15 -9.14
N ARG A 141 1.03 9.99 -8.63
CA ARG A 141 0.93 10.30 -7.20
C ARG A 141 -0.46 10.00 -6.70
N ILE A 142 -0.55 9.54 -5.47
CA ILE A 142 -1.80 9.42 -4.72
C ILE A 142 -1.83 10.52 -3.66
N CYS A 143 -2.92 11.29 -3.66
CA CYS A 143 -3.28 12.18 -2.56
C CYS A 143 -4.56 11.64 -1.93
N VAL A 144 -4.61 11.59 -0.61
CA VAL A 144 -5.82 11.22 0.15
C VAL A 144 -6.39 12.45 0.83
N GLU A 145 -7.71 12.49 0.98
CA GLU A 145 -8.37 13.54 1.74
C GLU A 145 -8.42 13.12 3.23
N GLU A 146 -8.05 14.02 4.14
CA GLU A 146 -7.92 13.68 5.55
C GLU A 146 -9.25 13.35 6.24
N CYS A 147 -10.36 13.87 5.75
CA CYS A 147 -11.68 13.73 6.40
C CYS A 147 -12.65 12.82 5.65
N GLU A 148 -12.36 12.47 4.40
CA GLU A 148 -13.22 11.69 3.54
C GLU A 148 -12.45 10.52 2.89
N PRO A 149 -13.09 9.38 2.67
CA PRO A 149 -12.44 8.21 2.06
C PRO A 149 -12.32 8.38 0.54
N LYS A 150 -11.64 9.43 0.09
CA LYS A 150 -11.43 9.78 -1.31
C LYS A 150 -9.95 9.78 -1.67
N ILE A 151 -9.65 9.32 -2.87
CA ILE A 151 -8.31 9.31 -3.46
C ILE A 151 -8.33 10.21 -4.70
N TYR A 152 -7.38 11.12 -4.74
CA TYR A 152 -7.03 11.87 -5.93
C TYR A 152 -5.78 11.25 -6.55
N LEU A 153 -5.96 10.57 -7.67
CA LEU A 153 -4.87 10.04 -8.46
C LEU A 153 -4.39 11.12 -9.42
N LYS A 154 -3.20 11.66 -9.18
CA LYS A 154 -2.58 12.71 -9.97
C LYS A 154 -1.59 12.11 -10.94
N LEU A 155 -1.80 12.41 -12.21
CA LEU A 155 -1.10 11.82 -13.34
C LEU A 155 -0.46 12.93 -14.17
N ARG A 156 0.84 12.86 -14.39
CA ARG A 156 1.57 13.79 -15.23
C ARG A 156 2.62 13.04 -16.04
N SER A 157 2.96 13.52 -17.21
CA SER A 157 4.10 13.03 -18.00
C SER A 157 5.04 14.18 -18.33
N ASP A 158 6.31 14.05 -18.00
CA ASP A 158 7.32 15.08 -18.27
C ASP A 158 7.88 15.01 -19.69
N GLY A 159 7.45 14.03 -20.49
CA GLY A 159 7.95 13.80 -21.84
C GLY A 159 7.24 14.59 -22.93
N GLN A 160 7.81 14.56 -24.13
CA GLN A 160 7.21 15.16 -25.32
C GLN A 160 5.99 14.39 -25.85
N LYS A 161 5.85 13.12 -25.47
CA LYS A 161 4.75 12.25 -25.90
C LYS A 161 3.65 12.15 -24.85
N THR A 162 2.43 11.96 -25.34
CA THR A 162 1.27 11.64 -24.51
C THR A 162 1.46 10.24 -23.92
N ALA A 163 1.30 10.10 -22.60
CA ALA A 163 1.22 8.80 -21.95
C ALA A 163 -0.24 8.34 -21.88
N LYS A 164 -0.48 7.12 -22.33
CA LYS A 164 -1.80 6.46 -22.24
C LYS A 164 -1.80 5.49 -21.08
N LEU A 165 -2.52 5.84 -20.04
CA LEU A 165 -2.58 5.11 -18.80
C LEU A 165 -3.86 4.31 -18.70
N VAL A 166 -3.73 3.09 -18.20
CA VAL A 166 -4.84 2.24 -17.81
C VAL A 166 -4.80 2.09 -16.30
N ILE A 167 -5.87 2.51 -15.63
CA ILE A 167 -6.09 2.31 -14.20
C ILE A 167 -7.07 1.17 -14.05
N GLN A 168 -6.64 0.06 -13.48
CA GLN A 168 -7.46 -1.12 -13.23
C GLN A 168 -7.70 -1.28 -11.73
N ALA A 169 -8.95 -1.28 -11.31
CA ALA A 169 -9.30 -1.70 -9.97
C ALA A 169 -9.06 -3.21 -9.83
N ASN A 170 -8.28 -3.60 -8.83
CA ASN A 170 -8.00 -5.01 -8.53
C ASN A 170 -9.02 -5.58 -7.54
N ALA A 171 -9.55 -4.74 -6.65
CA ALA A 171 -10.58 -5.08 -5.68
C ALA A 171 -11.47 -3.86 -5.40
N TYR A 172 -12.59 -4.08 -4.72
CA TYR A 172 -13.58 -3.11 -4.28
C TYR A 172 -14.41 -2.50 -5.41
N LEU A 173 -13.76 -1.90 -6.39
CA LEU A 173 -14.42 -1.33 -7.58
C LEU A 173 -14.28 -2.30 -8.75
N ASN A 174 -15.38 -2.59 -9.45
CA ASN A 174 -15.32 -3.36 -10.71
C ASN A 174 -15.27 -2.39 -11.89
N LYS A 175 -14.12 -1.71 -12.04
CA LYS A 175 -13.98 -0.65 -13.03
C LYS A 175 -12.55 -0.49 -13.52
N SER A 176 -12.41 -0.03 -14.76
CA SER A 176 -11.15 0.45 -15.34
C SER A 176 -11.34 1.83 -15.97
N TRP A 177 -10.27 2.61 -15.98
CA TRP A 177 -10.24 3.94 -16.60
C TRP A 177 -9.08 4.00 -17.57
N HIS A 178 -9.29 4.68 -18.70
CA HIS A 178 -8.26 4.97 -19.69
C HIS A 178 -8.05 6.48 -19.70
N ILE A 179 -6.84 6.93 -19.42
CA ILE A 179 -6.51 8.34 -19.28
C ILE A 179 -5.29 8.67 -20.13
N GLU A 180 -5.40 9.72 -20.91
CA GLU A 180 -4.26 10.33 -21.59
C GLU A 180 -3.74 11.50 -20.77
N THR A 181 -2.44 11.52 -20.48
CA THR A 181 -1.79 12.61 -19.77
C THR A 181 -0.58 13.14 -20.55
N ARG A 182 -0.33 14.43 -20.38
CA ARG A 182 0.83 15.16 -20.91
C ARG A 182 1.51 15.93 -19.78
N THR A 183 2.11 17.04 -20.09
CA THR A 183 2.77 17.95 -19.14
C THR A 183 1.80 18.58 -18.13
N ALA A 184 0.55 18.80 -18.52
CA ALA A 184 -0.49 19.23 -17.57
C ALA A 184 -0.89 18.05 -16.67
N GLU A 185 -1.01 18.31 -15.37
CA GLU A 185 -1.49 17.31 -14.42
C GLU A 185 -2.96 16.97 -14.69
N THR A 186 -3.25 15.69 -14.80
CA THR A 186 -4.62 15.15 -14.91
C THR A 186 -4.96 14.50 -13.59
N GLU A 187 -6.16 14.73 -13.10
CA GLU A 187 -6.63 14.18 -11.82
C GLU A 187 -7.82 13.25 -12.04
N LEU A 188 -7.78 12.11 -11.36
CA LEU A 188 -8.89 11.16 -11.27
C LEU A 188 -9.30 11.01 -9.80
N LEU A 189 -10.56 11.33 -9.51
CA LEU A 189 -11.16 11.10 -8.20
C LEU A 189 -11.72 9.67 -8.11
N LEU A 190 -11.32 8.96 -7.06
CA LEU A 190 -11.85 7.65 -6.66
C LEU A 190 -12.53 7.80 -5.30
N ASP A 191 -13.83 7.63 -5.25
CA ASP A 191 -14.60 7.62 -4.00
C ASP A 191 -14.67 6.19 -3.46
N MET A 192 -14.12 5.98 -2.27
CA MET A 192 -14.04 4.69 -1.59
C MET A 192 -14.98 4.58 -0.39
N SER A 193 -15.98 5.46 -0.30
CA SER A 193 -16.94 5.52 0.82
C SER A 193 -17.71 4.23 1.00
N GLU A 194 -18.16 3.60 -0.09
CA GLU A 194 -18.88 2.31 -0.07
C GLU A 194 -18.03 1.15 0.45
N TRP A 195 -16.70 1.30 0.40
CA TRP A 195 -15.72 0.29 0.79
C TRP A 195 -14.94 0.66 2.05
N TYR A 196 -15.51 1.55 2.86
CA TYR A 196 -14.94 1.95 4.16
C TYR A 196 -13.52 2.51 4.06
N GLY A 197 -13.17 3.10 2.91
CA GLY A 197 -11.84 3.63 2.62
C GLY A 197 -10.82 2.61 2.11
N TRP A 198 -11.19 1.34 1.94
CA TRP A 198 -10.30 0.32 1.36
C TRP A 198 -10.19 0.49 -0.15
N TYR A 199 -8.97 0.38 -0.66
CA TYR A 199 -8.68 0.54 -2.09
C TYR A 199 -7.58 -0.41 -2.56
N ASP A 200 -7.65 -0.83 -3.80
CA ASP A 200 -6.62 -1.57 -4.51
C ASP A 200 -6.77 -1.36 -6.02
N PHE A 201 -5.79 -0.74 -6.64
CA PHE A 201 -5.75 -0.54 -8.07
C PHE A 201 -4.32 -0.54 -8.62
N THR A 202 -4.20 -0.86 -9.90
CA THR A 202 -2.94 -0.85 -10.64
C THR A 202 -3.03 0.17 -11.76
N VAL A 203 -2.00 0.99 -11.89
CA VAL A 203 -1.78 1.88 -13.03
C VAL A 203 -0.71 1.27 -13.92
N SER A 204 -1.01 1.16 -15.20
CA SER A 204 -0.10 0.64 -16.23
C SER A 204 -0.13 1.54 -17.47
N LEU A 205 0.77 1.31 -18.41
CA LEU A 205 0.79 1.97 -19.71
C LEU A 205 0.31 1.01 -20.79
N GLU A 206 -0.50 1.49 -21.74
CA GLU A 206 -1.04 0.64 -22.82
C GLU A 206 0.05 -0.04 -23.65
N ASN A 207 1.14 0.69 -23.93
CA ASN A 207 2.19 0.22 -24.83
C ASN A 207 3.44 -0.26 -24.10
N GLU A 208 3.39 -0.39 -22.75
CA GLU A 208 4.54 -0.75 -21.92
C GLU A 208 4.08 -1.66 -20.77
N PRO A 209 3.85 -2.96 -21.03
CA PRO A 209 3.26 -3.88 -20.06
C PRO A 209 4.15 -4.13 -18.84
N GLU A 210 5.47 -3.87 -18.95
CA GLU A 210 6.41 -3.98 -17.84
C GLU A 210 6.27 -2.83 -16.83
N PHE A 211 5.75 -1.66 -17.25
CA PHE A 211 5.52 -0.55 -16.35
C PHE A 211 4.22 -0.73 -15.56
N LYS A 212 4.34 -0.92 -14.23
CA LYS A 212 3.19 -1.03 -13.33
C LYS A 212 3.45 -0.31 -12.02
N ARG A 213 2.38 0.28 -11.50
CA ARG A 213 2.33 0.90 -10.17
C ARG A 213 1.06 0.44 -9.49
N ARG A 214 1.17 -0.36 -8.43
CA ARG A 214 0.01 -0.79 -7.64
C ARG A 214 -0.06 0.00 -6.35
N PHE A 215 -1.27 0.37 -5.99
CA PHE A 215 -1.59 1.12 -4.80
C PHE A 215 -2.73 0.43 -4.08
N ALA A 216 -2.45 -0.07 -2.87
CA ALA A 216 -3.49 -0.65 -2.03
C ALA A 216 -3.33 -0.19 -0.58
N GLY A 217 -4.41 -0.26 0.18
CA GLY A 217 -4.46 0.11 1.58
C GLY A 217 -5.83 0.61 2.00
N ARG A 218 -5.83 1.31 3.12
CA ARG A 218 -7.02 1.99 3.64
C ARG A 218 -6.73 3.47 3.85
N ILE A 219 -7.69 4.32 3.55
CA ILE A 219 -7.67 5.73 3.88
C ILE A 219 -8.07 5.89 5.34
N GLU A 220 -7.18 6.40 6.17
CA GLU A 220 -7.46 6.70 7.56
C GLU A 220 -8.02 8.11 7.67
N THR A 221 -9.27 8.21 8.13
CA THR A 221 -9.99 9.49 8.29
C THR A 221 -10.04 9.97 9.74
N GLY A 222 -9.30 9.31 10.64
CA GLY A 222 -9.36 9.59 12.07
C GLY A 222 -10.64 9.09 12.76
N LYS A 223 -11.52 8.39 12.05
CA LYS A 223 -12.78 7.84 12.57
C LYS A 223 -12.77 6.32 12.58
N ASP A 224 -13.44 5.72 13.58
CA ASP A 224 -13.72 4.29 13.59
C ASP A 224 -14.48 3.88 12.32
N SER A 225 -14.20 2.69 11.81
CA SER A 225 -14.74 2.20 10.55
C SER A 225 -14.80 0.67 10.56
N TYR A 226 -14.44 0.00 9.48
CA TYR A 226 -14.56 -1.44 9.33
C TYR A 226 -13.28 -2.08 8.80
N SER A 227 -13.10 -3.36 9.13
CA SER A 227 -12.03 -4.18 8.56
C SER A 227 -12.22 -4.34 7.06
N ASP A 228 -11.19 -4.83 6.39
CA ASP A 228 -11.25 -5.13 4.96
C ASP A 228 -12.45 -6.03 4.63
N PRO A 229 -13.38 -5.60 3.75
CA PRO A 229 -14.55 -6.38 3.36
C PRO A 229 -14.21 -7.70 2.68
N PHE A 230 -13.04 -7.82 2.08
CA PHE A 230 -12.58 -9.03 1.41
C PHE A 230 -11.71 -9.95 2.28
N ILE A 231 -11.51 -9.61 3.56
CA ILE A 231 -10.70 -10.43 4.46
C ILE A 231 -11.32 -11.85 4.62
N GLY A 232 -10.51 -12.87 4.42
CA GLY A 232 -10.91 -14.27 4.54
C GLY A 232 -11.66 -14.84 3.33
N TYR A 233 -11.93 -14.07 2.30
CA TYR A 233 -12.38 -14.62 1.02
C TYR A 233 -11.18 -15.16 0.25
N SER A 234 -11.30 -16.39 -0.27
CA SER A 234 -10.33 -16.90 -1.25
C SER A 234 -10.54 -16.18 -2.58
N VAL A 235 -9.47 -15.65 -3.12
CA VAL A 235 -9.42 -15.05 -4.47
C VAL A 235 -9.35 -16.17 -5.49
#